data_67aecb3490195bf734d4f1097b7e4f02
#
_entry.id   67aecb3490195bf734d4f1097b7e4f02
#
_cell.length_a   1.000
_cell.length_b   1.000
_cell.length_c   1.000
_cell.angle_alpha   90.00
_cell.angle_beta   90.00
_cell.angle_gamma   90.00
#
_symmetry.space_group_name_H-M   'P 1'
#
loop_
_entity.id
_entity.type
_entity.pdbx_description
1 polymer ?
#
loop_
_entity_poly.entity_id
_entity_poly.type
_entity_poly.pdbx_seq_one_letter_code
_entity_poly.pdbx_strand_id
1 'polypeptide(L)'
;MLDMIKCSTGGAYYARGEWVPADGNAPAALAAKGFDAAAVATAKTGTMAYNIMQAHNTSGDAENLKIKFDAMASHDITFVGIIQTARASGLEKFPIPYVLTNCHNSLCAVGGTINEDDHRFGLSAAKKYGGIFVPPHMAVIHQYMRERFAGCGKMILGSDSHTRYGALGTMAIGEGGGELAKQLLGRTYDVARPGVVAIYLTGSLPAGCGPHDVAIALVGKLFKSGYVKNKVMEFVGPGIASLRQDTRNAIDAMTTETTCLSSIWETDEVTQRFLAVHGRAADYKKLAPADLAYYDGVVEVDLSAIRPMIALPMHPSNAFTIEELNANLEDILHACEQDVQKLIGRKDVQLDLCSKIENGKLRVDQGVIAGCAGGLYDSIYEAASILKGHTGGCGDYALSVYPGSQPIMMELVRTGVIGELMASGATIRTAFCGPCFGAGDVPANGAL
;
A
#
# COMPACT_ATOMS: atom_id res chain seq x y z
N MET A 1 16.68 14.03 11.37
CA MET A 1 15.40 13.38 11.36
C MET A 1 15.26 12.46 10.14
N LEU A 2 14.69 12.62 9.05
CA LEU A 2 14.60 11.67 7.92
C LEU A 2 15.66 11.93 6.84
N ASP A 3 16.92 12.01 7.20
CA ASP A 3 18.04 12.31 6.29
C ASP A 3 18.41 11.13 5.38
N MET A 4 17.87 9.94 5.69
CA MET A 4 17.96 8.75 4.88
C MET A 4 17.21 8.86 3.54
N ILE A 5 16.32 9.87 3.40
CA ILE A 5 15.54 10.13 2.20
C ILE A 5 15.81 11.55 1.71
N LYS A 6 16.24 11.67 0.45
CA LYS A 6 16.52 12.94 -0.20
C LYS A 6 15.55 13.18 -1.34
N CYS A 7 15.03 14.40 -1.46
CA CYS A 7 14.14 14.82 -2.55
C CYS A 7 14.86 15.82 -3.44
N SER A 8 14.78 15.67 -4.74
CA SER A 8 15.28 16.68 -5.68
C SER A 8 14.46 17.98 -5.59
N THR A 9 15.06 19.10 -5.95
CA THR A 9 14.38 20.41 -6.01
C THR A 9 13.64 20.63 -7.32
N GLY A 10 13.80 19.74 -8.31
CA GLY A 10 13.18 19.83 -9.63
C GLY A 10 13.15 18.49 -10.33
N GLY A 11 12.71 18.47 -11.59
CA GLY A 11 12.70 17.28 -12.41
C GLY A 11 14.11 16.79 -12.75
N ALA A 12 14.19 15.53 -13.21
CA ALA A 12 15.44 14.93 -13.63
C ALA A 12 15.20 13.91 -14.76
N TYR A 13 16.23 13.67 -15.53
CA TYR A 13 16.29 12.59 -16.50
C TYR A 13 17.03 11.39 -15.93
N TYR A 14 16.45 10.22 -16.09
CA TYR A 14 17.12 8.95 -15.90
C TYR A 14 17.68 8.52 -17.24
N ALA A 15 19.00 8.53 -17.37
CA ALA A 15 19.71 8.31 -18.62
C ALA A 15 20.68 7.13 -18.48
N ARG A 16 20.26 5.93 -18.90
CA ARG A 16 21.05 4.67 -18.81
C ARG A 16 21.61 4.39 -17.43
N GLY A 17 20.79 4.52 -16.38
CA GLY A 17 21.20 4.23 -15.00
C GLY A 17 21.73 5.44 -14.22
N GLU A 18 21.87 6.60 -14.84
CA GLU A 18 22.39 7.81 -14.19
C GLU A 18 21.36 8.94 -14.19
N TRP A 19 21.40 9.76 -13.15
CA TRP A 19 20.54 10.93 -13.01
C TRP A 19 21.18 12.18 -13.58
N VAL A 20 20.43 12.91 -14.41
CA VAL A 20 20.80 14.22 -14.94
C VAL A 20 19.72 15.22 -14.52
N PRO A 21 20.04 16.23 -13.68
CA PRO A 21 19.07 17.26 -13.31
C PRO A 21 18.50 17.97 -14.54
N ALA A 22 17.20 18.27 -14.51
CA ALA A 22 16.53 18.97 -15.62
C ALA A 22 16.74 20.49 -15.50
N ASP A 23 18.00 20.92 -15.56
CA ASP A 23 18.42 22.32 -15.51
C ASP A 23 18.96 22.80 -16.88
N GLY A 24 19.52 24.00 -16.92
CA GLY A 24 20.10 24.57 -18.13
C GLY A 24 21.24 23.77 -18.74
N ASN A 25 21.89 22.87 -18.01
CA ASN A 25 22.99 22.02 -18.45
C ASN A 25 22.52 20.65 -19.00
N ALA A 26 21.24 20.28 -18.76
CA ALA A 26 20.69 18.98 -19.14
C ALA A 26 20.87 18.66 -20.63
N PRO A 27 20.64 19.58 -21.59
CA PRO A 27 20.80 19.27 -23.01
C PRO A 27 22.22 18.84 -23.36
N ALA A 28 23.25 19.53 -22.82
CA ALA A 28 24.64 19.19 -23.07
C ALA A 28 25.04 17.87 -22.41
N ALA A 29 24.60 17.63 -21.18
CA ALA A 29 24.86 16.39 -20.46
C ALA A 29 24.22 15.17 -21.13
N LEU A 30 22.98 15.31 -21.64
CA LEU A 30 22.28 14.25 -22.35
C LEU A 30 22.87 13.99 -23.73
N ALA A 31 23.28 15.06 -24.46
CA ALA A 31 23.99 14.91 -25.73
C ALA A 31 25.31 14.14 -25.57
N ALA A 32 26.07 14.41 -24.50
CA ALA A 32 27.29 13.67 -24.17
C ALA A 32 27.04 12.17 -23.91
N LYS A 33 25.81 11.81 -23.48
CA LYS A 33 25.34 10.42 -23.31
C LYS A 33 24.73 9.83 -24.58
N GLY A 34 24.72 10.57 -25.70
CA GLY A 34 24.24 10.11 -27.00
C GLY A 34 22.73 10.27 -27.22
N PHE A 35 22.05 11.13 -26.45
CA PHE A 35 20.64 11.47 -26.67
C PHE A 35 20.50 12.80 -27.42
N ASP A 36 19.76 12.79 -28.51
CA ASP A 36 19.47 13.99 -29.30
C ASP A 36 18.27 14.80 -28.73
N ALA A 37 18.03 15.98 -29.29
CA ALA A 37 16.96 16.84 -28.83
C ALA A 37 15.57 16.22 -29.02
N ALA A 38 15.38 15.35 -30.01
CA ALA A 38 14.10 14.66 -30.24
C ALA A 38 13.83 13.63 -29.13
N ALA A 39 14.85 12.83 -28.75
CA ALA A 39 14.74 11.90 -27.62
C ALA A 39 14.44 12.65 -26.30
N VAL A 40 15.10 13.80 -26.07
CA VAL A 40 14.86 14.62 -24.87
C VAL A 40 13.43 15.17 -24.85
N ALA A 41 12.91 15.65 -25.98
CA ALA A 41 11.55 16.18 -26.09
C ALA A 41 10.47 15.12 -25.77
N THR A 42 10.75 13.85 -25.99
CA THR A 42 9.84 12.72 -25.74
C THR A 42 10.17 11.92 -24.48
N ALA A 43 11.13 12.35 -23.67
CA ALA A 43 11.63 11.57 -22.51
C ALA A 43 10.55 11.23 -21.46
N LYS A 44 9.45 12.00 -21.38
CA LYS A 44 8.29 11.65 -20.53
C LYS A 44 7.67 10.30 -20.90
N THR A 45 7.72 9.93 -22.19
CA THR A 45 7.21 8.63 -22.66
C THR A 45 8.09 7.46 -22.23
N GLY A 46 9.26 7.73 -21.66
CA GLY A 46 10.19 6.70 -21.16
C GLY A 46 9.80 6.12 -19.82
N THR A 47 8.85 6.68 -19.08
CA THR A 47 8.41 6.14 -17.78
C THR A 47 7.46 4.96 -17.96
N MET A 48 7.48 4.01 -17.03
CA MET A 48 6.53 2.88 -17.02
C MET A 48 5.11 3.38 -16.84
N ALA A 49 4.92 4.36 -15.97
CA ALA A 49 3.61 4.98 -15.70
C ALA A 49 2.99 5.57 -16.96
N TYR A 50 3.76 6.31 -17.73
CA TYR A 50 3.28 6.88 -19.00
C TYR A 50 2.76 5.79 -19.93
N ASN A 51 3.54 4.74 -20.15
CA ASN A 51 3.22 3.68 -21.09
C ASN A 51 1.98 2.88 -20.68
N ILE A 52 1.85 2.56 -19.38
CA ILE A 52 0.69 1.83 -18.88
C ILE A 52 -0.57 2.69 -19.02
N MET A 53 -0.53 3.94 -18.59
CA MET A 53 -1.70 4.84 -18.74
C MET A 53 -2.06 5.07 -20.20
N GLN A 54 -1.08 5.21 -21.09
CA GLN A 54 -1.33 5.41 -22.52
C GLN A 54 -1.98 4.17 -23.17
N ALA A 55 -1.58 2.96 -22.76
CA ALA A 55 -2.18 1.72 -23.25
C ALA A 55 -3.66 1.55 -22.84
N HIS A 56 -4.09 2.19 -21.74
CA HIS A 56 -5.47 2.17 -21.25
C HIS A 56 -6.26 3.43 -21.62
N ASN A 57 -5.63 4.39 -22.27
CA ASN A 57 -6.26 5.65 -22.68
C ASN A 57 -7.06 5.49 -23.96
N THR A 58 -8.32 5.88 -23.95
CA THR A 58 -9.25 5.82 -25.09
C THR A 58 -9.57 7.19 -25.68
N SER A 59 -9.00 8.28 -25.13
CA SER A 59 -9.31 9.65 -25.62
C SER A 59 -8.58 10.03 -26.91
N GLY A 60 -7.42 9.42 -27.18
CA GLY A 60 -6.48 9.90 -28.20
C GLY A 60 -5.69 11.14 -27.78
N ASP A 61 -6.03 11.78 -26.67
CA ASP A 61 -5.32 12.93 -26.09
C ASP A 61 -4.28 12.45 -25.08
N ALA A 62 -3.03 12.90 -25.22
CA ALA A 62 -1.95 12.47 -24.35
C ALA A 62 -1.98 13.13 -22.97
N GLU A 63 -2.67 14.26 -22.81
CA GLU A 63 -2.73 15.04 -21.57
C GLU A 63 -4.06 14.86 -20.82
N ASN A 64 -5.17 14.67 -21.54
CA ASN A 64 -6.49 14.45 -20.97
C ASN A 64 -6.94 13.00 -21.23
N LEU A 65 -6.65 12.14 -20.26
CA LEU A 65 -6.83 10.70 -20.39
C LEU A 65 -8.27 10.28 -20.10
N LYS A 66 -8.74 9.29 -20.85
CA LYS A 66 -9.98 8.56 -20.60
C LYS A 66 -9.64 7.08 -20.40
N ILE A 67 -9.36 6.74 -19.17
CA ILE A 67 -8.84 5.41 -18.80
C ILE A 67 -9.97 4.39 -18.72
N LYS A 68 -9.71 3.18 -19.24
CA LYS A 68 -10.48 1.96 -19.00
C LYS A 68 -9.63 0.97 -18.22
N PHE A 69 -10.21 0.39 -17.17
CA PHE A 69 -9.54 -0.56 -16.30
C PHE A 69 -9.74 -2.01 -16.75
N ASP A 70 -8.79 -2.89 -16.40
CA ASP A 70 -8.86 -4.33 -16.68
C ASP A 70 -9.74 -5.07 -15.67
N ALA A 71 -9.84 -4.59 -14.45
CA ALA A 71 -10.65 -5.16 -13.37
C ALA A 71 -10.99 -4.12 -12.32
N MET A 72 -11.98 -4.45 -11.50
CA MET A 72 -12.40 -3.65 -10.34
C MET A 72 -12.47 -4.51 -9.09
N ALA A 73 -12.31 -3.88 -7.92
CA ALA A 73 -12.50 -4.52 -6.63
C ALA A 73 -13.21 -3.59 -5.64
N SER A 74 -14.09 -4.15 -4.83
CA SER A 74 -14.74 -3.45 -3.73
C SER A 74 -14.92 -4.37 -2.52
N HIS A 75 -15.02 -3.77 -1.35
CA HIS A 75 -15.31 -4.48 -0.12
C HIS A 75 -16.73 -4.21 0.39
N ASP A 76 -17.14 -4.96 1.38
CA ASP A 76 -18.50 -5.02 1.93
C ASP A 76 -19.03 -3.66 2.46
N ILE A 77 -18.18 -2.74 2.89
CA ILE A 77 -18.63 -1.39 3.28
C ILE A 77 -19.07 -0.57 2.05
N THR A 78 -18.57 -0.85 0.86
CA THR A 78 -18.73 0.03 -0.31
C THR A 78 -19.55 -0.59 -1.44
N PHE A 79 -19.43 -1.89 -1.72
CA PHE A 79 -20.02 -2.48 -2.93
C PHE A 79 -21.56 -2.38 -2.96
N VAL A 80 -22.22 -2.40 -1.81
CA VAL A 80 -23.70 -2.29 -1.75
C VAL A 80 -24.15 -0.97 -2.37
N GLY A 81 -23.62 0.15 -1.90
CA GLY A 81 -23.96 1.48 -2.43
C GLY A 81 -23.54 1.67 -3.89
N ILE A 82 -22.36 1.15 -4.28
CA ILE A 82 -21.87 1.22 -5.66
C ILE A 82 -22.81 0.51 -6.62
N ILE A 83 -23.18 -0.74 -6.29
CA ILE A 83 -24.04 -1.56 -7.15
C ILE A 83 -25.46 -1.00 -7.19
N GLN A 84 -25.99 -0.52 -6.07
CA GLN A 84 -27.32 0.12 -6.04
C GLN A 84 -27.36 1.38 -6.90
N THR A 85 -26.32 2.22 -6.85
CA THR A 85 -26.19 3.42 -7.68
C THR A 85 -26.15 3.06 -9.16
N ALA A 86 -25.31 2.09 -9.53
CA ALA A 86 -25.22 1.63 -10.92
C ALA A 86 -26.54 0.99 -11.38
N ARG A 87 -27.21 0.20 -10.53
CA ARG A 87 -28.51 -0.43 -10.81
C ARG A 87 -29.59 0.64 -11.06
N ALA A 88 -29.66 1.68 -10.25
CA ALA A 88 -30.60 2.78 -10.45
C ALA A 88 -30.34 3.53 -11.78
N SER A 89 -29.14 3.42 -12.33
CA SER A 89 -28.70 4.03 -13.57
C SER A 89 -28.68 3.08 -14.77
N GLY A 90 -29.32 1.89 -14.68
CA GLY A 90 -29.50 0.97 -15.78
C GLY A 90 -28.44 -0.14 -15.91
N LEU A 91 -27.78 -0.54 -14.81
CA LEU A 91 -26.84 -1.67 -14.81
C LEU A 91 -27.52 -2.98 -15.22
N GLU A 92 -27.04 -3.60 -16.29
CA GLU A 92 -27.51 -4.90 -16.79
C GLU A 92 -26.52 -6.04 -16.46
N LYS A 93 -25.22 -5.79 -16.59
CA LYS A 93 -24.14 -6.73 -16.36
C LYS A 93 -22.87 -5.96 -15.99
N PHE A 94 -21.98 -6.57 -15.22
CA PHE A 94 -20.65 -6.01 -14.98
C PHE A 94 -19.83 -6.05 -16.28
N PRO A 95 -19.34 -4.90 -16.77
CA PRO A 95 -18.66 -4.83 -18.07
C PRO A 95 -17.24 -5.40 -18.05
N ILE A 96 -16.62 -5.44 -16.86
CA ILE A 96 -15.28 -5.97 -16.62
C ILE A 96 -15.31 -6.83 -15.35
N PRO A 97 -14.29 -7.69 -15.11
CA PRO A 97 -14.20 -8.46 -13.86
C PRO A 97 -14.34 -7.57 -12.65
N TYR A 98 -15.31 -7.86 -11.79
CA TYR A 98 -15.56 -7.12 -10.57
C TYR A 98 -15.56 -8.04 -9.36
N VAL A 99 -14.62 -7.81 -8.44
CA VAL A 99 -14.41 -8.61 -7.24
C VAL A 99 -15.07 -7.94 -6.04
N LEU A 100 -15.93 -8.68 -5.36
CA LEU A 100 -16.67 -8.27 -4.17
C LEU A 100 -16.13 -9.05 -2.97
N THR A 101 -15.34 -8.40 -2.12
CA THR A 101 -14.75 -9.00 -0.93
C THR A 101 -15.50 -8.65 0.34
N ASN A 102 -15.53 -9.58 1.30
CA ASN A 102 -16.22 -9.41 2.57
C ASN A 102 -15.21 -9.43 3.71
N CYS A 103 -14.40 -8.38 3.81
CA CYS A 103 -13.25 -8.32 4.68
C CYS A 103 -13.15 -7.06 5.55
N HIS A 104 -14.08 -6.11 5.43
CA HIS A 104 -14.06 -4.86 6.21
C HIS A 104 -15.15 -4.83 7.28
N ASN A 105 -16.41 -4.92 6.90
CA ASN A 105 -17.52 -4.91 7.84
C ASN A 105 -18.08 -6.32 8.04
N SER A 106 -17.20 -7.29 8.13
CA SER A 106 -17.58 -8.66 8.04
C SER A 106 -17.86 -9.31 9.38
N LEU A 107 -18.54 -10.43 9.34
CA LEU A 107 -18.74 -11.34 10.46
C LEU A 107 -17.44 -11.92 11.04
N CYS A 108 -16.28 -11.59 10.47
CA CYS A 108 -14.99 -11.96 11.04
C CYS A 108 -14.78 -11.39 12.45
N ALA A 109 -15.35 -10.22 12.73
CA ALA A 109 -15.21 -9.55 14.03
C ALA A 109 -16.46 -8.78 14.47
N VAL A 110 -17.33 -8.38 13.54
CA VAL A 110 -18.54 -7.62 13.82
C VAL A 110 -19.75 -8.50 13.55
N GLY A 111 -20.39 -9.01 14.58
CA GLY A 111 -21.58 -9.85 14.45
C GLY A 111 -22.86 -9.00 14.37
N GLY A 112 -23.54 -9.03 13.24
CA GLY A 112 -24.84 -8.38 13.08
C GLY A 112 -25.57 -8.87 11.83
N THR A 113 -26.89 -8.93 11.90
CA THR A 113 -27.73 -9.35 10.75
C THR A 113 -27.55 -8.43 9.54
N ILE A 114 -27.31 -7.15 9.77
CA ILE A 114 -27.07 -6.17 8.69
C ILE A 114 -25.79 -6.51 7.91
N ASN A 115 -24.74 -6.99 8.55
CA ASN A 115 -23.52 -7.40 7.88
C ASN A 115 -23.73 -8.65 7.02
N GLU A 116 -24.51 -9.61 7.52
CA GLU A 116 -24.91 -10.79 6.75
C GLU A 116 -25.79 -10.42 5.56
N ASP A 117 -26.69 -9.46 5.70
CA ASP A 117 -27.52 -8.96 4.60
C ASP A 117 -26.67 -8.32 3.50
N ASP A 118 -25.64 -7.56 3.84
CA ASP A 118 -24.67 -7.01 2.88
C ASP A 118 -23.92 -8.13 2.14
N HIS A 119 -23.50 -9.18 2.85
CA HIS A 119 -22.84 -10.34 2.23
C HIS A 119 -23.81 -11.11 1.30
N ARG A 120 -25.06 -11.31 1.71
CA ARG A 120 -26.11 -11.92 0.89
C ARG A 120 -26.40 -11.09 -0.36
N PHE A 121 -26.48 -9.76 -0.20
CA PHE A 121 -26.61 -8.84 -1.33
C PHE A 121 -25.42 -8.99 -2.31
N GLY A 122 -24.18 -8.98 -1.81
CA GLY A 122 -22.97 -9.13 -2.63
C GLY A 122 -22.98 -10.45 -3.43
N LEU A 123 -23.30 -11.57 -2.76
CA LEU A 123 -23.42 -12.88 -3.42
C LEU A 123 -24.50 -12.88 -4.50
N SER A 124 -25.67 -12.32 -4.20
CA SER A 124 -26.77 -12.26 -5.16
C SER A 124 -26.44 -11.35 -6.36
N ALA A 125 -25.77 -10.23 -6.11
CA ALA A 125 -25.32 -9.32 -7.15
C ALA A 125 -24.25 -9.94 -8.04
N ALA A 126 -23.26 -10.63 -7.46
CA ALA A 126 -22.25 -11.35 -8.22
C ALA A 126 -22.88 -12.39 -9.16
N LYS A 127 -23.84 -13.18 -8.66
CA LYS A 127 -24.59 -14.14 -9.47
C LYS A 127 -25.40 -13.48 -10.59
N LYS A 128 -26.08 -12.38 -10.27
CA LYS A 128 -26.95 -11.68 -11.21
C LYS A 128 -26.19 -10.95 -12.31
N TYR A 129 -25.12 -10.25 -11.95
CA TYR A 129 -24.40 -9.34 -12.86
C TYR A 129 -23.08 -9.94 -13.40
N GLY A 130 -22.68 -11.14 -12.96
CA GLY A 130 -21.47 -11.82 -13.43
C GLY A 130 -20.19 -11.39 -12.69
N GLY A 131 -20.30 -11.08 -11.40
CA GLY A 131 -19.16 -10.73 -10.54
C GLY A 131 -18.50 -11.93 -9.85
N ILE A 132 -17.45 -11.65 -9.11
CA ILE A 132 -16.69 -12.61 -8.31
C ILE A 132 -16.93 -12.29 -6.83
N PHE A 133 -17.55 -13.20 -6.11
CA PHE A 133 -17.80 -13.06 -4.67
C PHE A 133 -16.72 -13.77 -3.87
N VAL A 134 -16.07 -13.03 -2.97
CA VAL A 134 -15.07 -13.56 -2.03
C VAL A 134 -15.70 -13.58 -0.64
N PRO A 135 -15.98 -14.75 -0.05
CA PRO A 135 -16.61 -14.84 1.26
C PRO A 135 -15.73 -14.24 2.38
N PRO A 136 -16.32 -13.92 3.55
CA PRO A 136 -15.53 -13.55 4.72
C PRO A 136 -14.53 -14.65 5.08
N HIS A 137 -13.46 -14.29 5.79
CA HIS A 137 -12.36 -15.15 6.24
C HIS A 137 -11.40 -15.65 5.14
N MET A 138 -11.69 -15.40 3.85
CA MET A 138 -10.89 -15.91 2.74
C MET A 138 -9.64 -15.07 2.45
N ALA A 139 -9.81 -13.75 2.31
CA ALA A 139 -8.71 -12.84 2.07
C ALA A 139 -9.14 -11.39 2.31
N VAL A 140 -8.20 -10.53 2.70
CA VAL A 140 -8.37 -9.08 2.56
C VAL A 140 -8.35 -8.71 1.09
N ILE A 141 -9.06 -7.63 0.72
CA ILE A 141 -9.26 -7.23 -0.68
C ILE A 141 -7.94 -7.17 -1.47
N HIS A 142 -6.94 -6.47 -0.92
CA HIS A 142 -5.69 -6.24 -1.64
C HIS A 142 -4.87 -7.52 -1.81
N GLN A 143 -4.89 -8.43 -0.83
CA GLN A 143 -4.17 -9.69 -0.97
C GLN A 143 -4.84 -10.60 -2.00
N TYR A 144 -6.19 -10.66 -2.03
CA TYR A 144 -6.91 -11.38 -3.06
C TYR A 144 -6.58 -10.85 -4.46
N MET A 145 -6.57 -9.51 -4.62
CA MET A 145 -6.25 -8.91 -5.91
C MET A 145 -4.80 -9.17 -6.34
N ARG A 146 -3.83 -9.14 -5.42
CA ARG A 146 -2.44 -9.50 -5.69
C ARG A 146 -2.30 -10.95 -6.14
N GLU A 147 -2.95 -11.86 -5.44
CA GLU A 147 -2.87 -13.30 -5.73
C GLU A 147 -3.60 -13.70 -7.02
N ARG A 148 -4.67 -12.99 -7.42
CA ARG A 148 -5.60 -13.44 -8.47
C ARG A 148 -5.68 -12.53 -9.71
N PHE A 149 -5.39 -11.24 -9.61
CA PHE A 149 -5.66 -10.27 -10.68
C PHE A 149 -4.48 -9.40 -11.09
N ALA A 150 -3.71 -8.88 -10.12
CA ALA A 150 -2.60 -7.99 -10.42
C ALA A 150 -1.58 -8.67 -11.34
N GLY A 151 -1.09 -7.97 -12.36
CA GLY A 151 -0.11 -8.47 -13.33
C GLY A 151 0.49 -7.32 -14.12
N CYS A 152 1.63 -7.56 -14.73
CA CYS A 152 2.45 -6.52 -15.34
C CYS A 152 1.74 -5.79 -16.49
N GLY A 153 1.65 -4.47 -16.38
CA GLY A 153 1.04 -3.59 -17.39
C GLY A 153 -0.47 -3.44 -17.28
N LYS A 154 -1.10 -3.99 -16.23
CA LYS A 154 -2.55 -3.84 -15.99
C LYS A 154 -2.87 -2.54 -15.25
N MET A 155 -4.14 -2.12 -15.33
CA MET A 155 -4.74 -1.08 -14.49
C MET A 155 -5.97 -1.62 -13.76
N ILE A 156 -6.05 -1.38 -12.46
CA ILE A 156 -7.14 -1.84 -11.59
C ILE A 156 -7.71 -0.66 -10.79
N LEU A 157 -9.05 -0.58 -10.72
CA LEU A 157 -9.75 0.40 -9.88
C LEU A 157 -10.34 -0.30 -8.65
N GLY A 158 -10.14 0.28 -7.48
CA GLY A 158 -10.73 -0.23 -6.24
C GLY A 158 -11.45 0.84 -5.44
N SER A 159 -12.40 0.41 -4.60
CA SER A 159 -13.12 1.31 -3.70
C SER A 159 -12.41 1.54 -2.36
N ASP A 160 -11.20 1.02 -2.22
CA ASP A 160 -10.36 1.19 -1.05
C ASP A 160 -9.12 2.01 -1.39
N SER A 161 -8.72 2.92 -0.50
CA SER A 161 -7.59 3.82 -0.70
C SER A 161 -6.25 3.08 -0.87
N HIS A 162 -6.10 1.89 -0.25
CA HIS A 162 -4.91 1.05 -0.36
C HIS A 162 -4.90 0.17 -1.63
N THR A 163 -5.70 0.48 -2.63
CA THR A 163 -5.66 -0.17 -3.94
C THR A 163 -4.35 0.20 -4.63
N ARG A 164 -3.28 -0.53 -4.29
CA ARG A 164 -1.90 -0.37 -4.75
C ARG A 164 -1.32 -1.73 -5.07
N TYR A 165 -0.96 -1.97 -6.33
CA TYR A 165 -0.41 -3.24 -6.82
C TYR A 165 0.79 -3.02 -7.73
N GLY A 166 1.43 -1.85 -7.61
CA GLY A 166 2.58 -1.43 -8.39
C GLY A 166 3.75 -2.41 -8.31
N ALA A 167 3.98 -2.99 -7.13
CA ALA A 167 5.01 -4.00 -6.90
C ALA A 167 4.84 -5.29 -7.73
N LEU A 168 3.66 -5.50 -8.32
CA LEU A 168 3.36 -6.58 -9.26
C LEU A 168 3.19 -6.07 -10.71
N GLY A 169 3.67 -4.86 -10.98
CA GLY A 169 3.59 -4.24 -12.30
C GLY A 169 2.19 -3.75 -12.71
N THR A 170 1.27 -3.60 -11.76
CA THR A 170 -0.09 -3.11 -12.01
C THR A 170 -0.29 -1.70 -11.45
N MET A 171 -0.61 -0.73 -12.27
CA MET A 171 -1.05 0.57 -11.77
C MET A 171 -2.47 0.45 -11.23
N ALA A 172 -2.63 0.64 -9.92
CA ALA A 172 -3.91 0.53 -9.26
C ALA A 172 -4.27 1.84 -8.59
N ILE A 173 -5.54 2.22 -8.68
CA ILE A 173 -6.07 3.48 -8.18
C ILE A 173 -7.22 3.17 -7.21
N GLY A 174 -7.18 3.79 -6.03
CA GLY A 174 -8.28 3.76 -5.07
C GLY A 174 -9.16 4.98 -5.23
N GLU A 175 -10.47 4.80 -5.40
CA GLU A 175 -11.42 5.88 -5.64
C GLU A 175 -12.72 5.72 -4.88
N GLY A 176 -13.48 6.79 -4.79
CA GLY A 176 -14.81 6.79 -4.20
C GLY A 176 -15.83 6.01 -5.03
N GLY A 177 -16.91 5.57 -4.37
CA GLY A 177 -17.95 4.72 -4.97
C GLY A 177 -18.59 5.28 -6.24
N GLY A 178 -18.61 6.61 -6.41
CA GLY A 178 -19.13 7.26 -7.62
C GLY A 178 -18.34 6.92 -8.88
N GLU A 179 -17.00 6.88 -8.79
CA GLU A 179 -16.15 6.51 -9.91
C GLU A 179 -16.32 5.02 -10.28
N LEU A 180 -16.44 4.15 -9.26
CA LEU A 180 -16.68 2.73 -9.54
C LEU A 180 -18.06 2.51 -10.18
N ALA A 181 -19.10 3.22 -9.75
CA ALA A 181 -20.41 3.14 -10.37
C ALA A 181 -20.37 3.58 -11.85
N LYS A 182 -19.60 4.62 -12.19
CA LYS A 182 -19.38 5.02 -13.59
C LYS A 182 -18.74 3.89 -14.40
N GLN A 183 -17.73 3.19 -13.85
CA GLN A 183 -17.11 2.07 -14.54
C GLN A 183 -18.08 0.91 -14.77
N LEU A 184 -18.96 0.62 -13.80
CA LEU A 184 -20.02 -0.39 -13.95
C LEU A 184 -21.02 -0.04 -15.07
N LEU A 185 -21.13 1.24 -15.43
CA LEU A 185 -21.93 1.74 -16.55
C LEU A 185 -21.13 1.90 -17.85
N GLY A 186 -19.92 1.33 -17.91
CA GLY A 186 -19.05 1.39 -19.09
C GLY A 186 -18.44 2.75 -19.39
N ARG A 187 -18.50 3.71 -18.43
CA ARG A 187 -17.88 5.03 -18.56
C ARG A 187 -16.36 4.91 -18.37
N THR A 188 -15.64 6.00 -18.69
CA THR A 188 -14.20 6.12 -18.49
C THR A 188 -13.87 6.82 -17.18
N TYR A 189 -12.66 6.62 -16.69
CA TYR A 189 -12.04 7.41 -15.64
C TYR A 189 -11.30 8.57 -16.30
N ASP A 190 -11.83 9.76 -16.16
CA ASP A 190 -11.32 10.93 -16.82
C ASP A 190 -10.35 11.66 -15.89
N VAL A 191 -9.10 11.76 -16.29
CA VAL A 191 -8.01 12.34 -15.48
C VAL A 191 -7.01 13.08 -16.33
N ALA A 192 -6.55 14.26 -15.88
CA ALA A 192 -5.37 14.89 -16.45
C ALA A 192 -4.15 13.98 -16.19
N ARG A 193 -3.23 13.90 -17.18
CA ARG A 193 -2.03 13.06 -17.01
C ARG A 193 -1.26 13.49 -15.77
N PRO A 194 -1.06 12.59 -14.80
CA PRO A 194 -0.34 12.91 -13.58
C PRO A 194 1.15 13.05 -13.85
N GLY A 195 1.82 13.87 -13.05
CA GLY A 195 3.28 13.85 -12.96
C GLY A 195 3.79 12.49 -12.41
N VAL A 196 5.02 12.16 -12.75
CA VAL A 196 5.69 10.93 -12.31
C VAL A 196 6.92 11.29 -11.48
N VAL A 197 7.01 10.75 -10.27
CA VAL A 197 8.16 10.92 -9.37
C VAL A 197 8.87 9.59 -9.23
N ALA A 198 10.17 9.59 -9.52
CA ALA A 198 11.00 8.41 -9.30
C ALA A 198 11.27 8.22 -7.80
N ILE A 199 11.08 7.01 -7.31
CA ILE A 199 11.56 6.56 -6.00
C ILE A 199 12.76 5.66 -6.26
N TYR A 200 13.94 6.24 -6.14
CA TYR A 200 15.19 5.57 -6.49
C TYR A 200 15.77 4.84 -5.29
N LEU A 201 15.68 3.51 -5.32
CA LEU A 201 16.14 2.64 -4.24
C LEU A 201 17.58 2.18 -4.48
N THR A 202 18.43 2.33 -3.46
CA THR A 202 19.80 1.81 -3.44
C THR A 202 20.06 1.00 -2.17
N GLY A 203 21.15 0.21 -2.16
CA GLY A 203 21.53 -0.58 -0.99
C GLY A 203 20.58 -1.73 -0.67
N SER A 204 20.59 -2.16 0.58
CA SER A 204 19.74 -3.24 1.11
C SER A 204 19.38 -2.97 2.57
N LEU A 205 18.24 -3.48 3.01
CA LEU A 205 17.76 -3.28 4.39
C LEU A 205 18.71 -3.90 5.41
N PRO A 206 19.02 -3.18 6.51
CA PRO A 206 19.73 -3.76 7.65
C PRO A 206 18.89 -4.84 8.35
N ALA A 207 19.56 -5.71 9.09
CA ALA A 207 18.88 -6.64 9.98
C ALA A 207 18.02 -5.89 11.01
N GLY A 208 16.82 -6.38 11.26
CA GLY A 208 15.84 -5.75 12.16
C GLY A 208 15.02 -4.63 11.52
N CYS A 209 15.24 -4.30 10.25
CA CYS A 209 14.39 -3.39 9.49
C CYS A 209 13.54 -4.16 8.49
N GLY A 210 12.29 -3.72 8.32
CA GLY A 210 11.31 -4.33 7.43
C GLY A 210 10.58 -3.33 6.53
N PRO A 211 9.54 -3.77 5.83
CA PRO A 211 8.81 -2.93 4.89
C PRO A 211 8.15 -1.70 5.53
N HIS A 212 7.68 -1.84 6.79
CA HIS A 212 7.03 -0.74 7.50
C HIS A 212 8.02 0.40 7.81
N ASP A 213 9.28 0.09 8.08
CA ASP A 213 10.29 1.11 8.34
C ASP A 213 10.53 1.98 7.12
N VAL A 214 10.63 1.36 5.93
CA VAL A 214 10.74 2.09 4.65
C VAL A 214 9.49 2.92 4.38
N ALA A 215 8.32 2.33 4.55
CA ALA A 215 7.06 3.00 4.27
C ALA A 215 6.81 4.18 5.22
N ILE A 216 7.01 4.01 6.53
CA ILE A 216 6.87 5.08 7.52
C ILE A 216 7.87 6.22 7.24
N ALA A 217 9.11 5.88 6.89
CA ALA A 217 10.11 6.88 6.52
C ALA A 217 9.68 7.69 5.27
N LEU A 218 9.19 6.99 4.22
CA LEU A 218 8.65 7.64 3.01
C LEU A 218 7.46 8.55 3.33
N VAL A 219 6.48 8.04 4.08
CA VAL A 219 5.28 8.82 4.47
C VAL A 219 5.68 10.03 5.31
N GLY A 220 6.55 9.84 6.29
CA GLY A 220 7.06 10.92 7.14
C GLY A 220 7.74 12.05 6.34
N LYS A 221 8.50 11.68 5.30
CA LYS A 221 9.21 12.65 4.46
C LYS A 221 8.31 13.35 3.44
N LEU A 222 7.38 12.61 2.82
CA LEU A 222 6.71 13.06 1.60
C LEU A 222 5.32 13.67 1.86
N PHE A 223 4.60 13.24 2.90
CA PHE A 223 3.22 13.65 3.12
C PHE A 223 3.09 15.15 3.39
N LYS A 224 3.82 15.69 4.39
CA LYS A 224 3.69 17.09 4.80
C LYS A 224 4.09 18.09 3.70
N SER A 225 5.04 17.71 2.84
CA SER A 225 5.47 18.53 1.70
C SER A 225 4.52 18.46 0.50
N GLY A 226 3.68 17.43 0.42
CA GLY A 226 2.86 17.14 -0.75
C GLY A 226 3.68 16.78 -2.00
N TYR A 227 4.93 16.36 -1.85
CA TYR A 227 5.88 16.16 -2.96
C TYR A 227 5.36 15.21 -4.04
N VAL A 228 4.66 14.15 -3.63
CA VAL A 228 4.08 13.15 -4.53
C VAL A 228 2.54 13.24 -4.63
N LYS A 229 1.93 14.27 -4.07
CA LYS A 229 0.47 14.41 -4.06
C LYS A 229 -0.10 14.39 -5.47
N ASN A 230 -1.08 13.50 -5.70
CA ASN A 230 -1.74 13.30 -7.01
C ASN A 230 -0.79 12.93 -8.17
N LYS A 231 0.43 12.48 -7.86
CA LYS A 231 1.41 11.98 -8.83
C LYS A 231 1.53 10.47 -8.76
N VAL A 232 2.19 9.87 -9.73
CA VAL A 232 2.55 8.45 -9.69
C VAL A 232 3.94 8.30 -9.08
N MET A 233 4.08 7.40 -8.11
CA MET A 233 5.37 7.00 -7.56
C MET A 233 5.91 5.83 -8.38
N GLU A 234 6.99 6.05 -9.14
CA GLU A 234 7.63 5.02 -9.95
C GLU A 234 8.90 4.55 -9.27
N PHE A 235 8.88 3.32 -8.73
CA PHE A 235 10.00 2.72 -8.00
C PHE A 235 11.00 2.11 -8.97
N VAL A 236 12.22 2.59 -8.90
CA VAL A 236 13.32 2.25 -9.80
C VAL A 236 14.63 2.09 -9.00
N GLY A 237 15.62 1.48 -9.60
CA GLY A 237 16.98 1.44 -9.05
C GLY A 237 17.41 0.09 -8.49
N PRO A 238 18.73 -0.07 -8.25
CA PRO A 238 19.34 -1.36 -7.95
C PRO A 238 18.92 -1.97 -6.60
N GLY A 239 18.43 -1.15 -5.66
CA GLY A 239 17.97 -1.62 -4.35
C GLY A 239 16.74 -2.55 -4.44
N ILE A 240 15.94 -2.46 -5.53
CA ILE A 240 14.76 -3.30 -5.73
C ILE A 240 15.12 -4.78 -5.68
N ALA A 241 16.22 -5.18 -6.30
CA ALA A 241 16.66 -6.57 -6.37
C ALA A 241 16.97 -7.18 -4.98
N SER A 242 17.25 -6.36 -3.97
CA SER A 242 17.49 -6.81 -2.59
C SER A 242 16.19 -7.12 -1.81
N LEU A 243 15.04 -6.70 -2.32
CA LEU A 243 13.75 -6.79 -1.63
C LEU A 243 12.95 -8.02 -2.06
N ARG A 244 12.43 -8.78 -1.10
CA ARG A 244 11.46 -9.85 -1.34
C ARG A 244 10.13 -9.27 -1.83
N GLN A 245 9.30 -10.08 -2.49
CA GLN A 245 8.03 -9.60 -3.06
C GLN A 245 7.08 -9.08 -1.98
N ASP A 246 6.98 -9.74 -0.85
CA ASP A 246 6.13 -9.29 0.25
C ASP A 246 6.60 -7.93 0.80
N THR A 247 7.90 -7.72 0.89
CA THR A 247 8.45 -6.42 1.28
C THR A 247 8.04 -5.32 0.30
N ARG A 248 8.16 -5.56 -1.02
CA ARG A 248 7.70 -4.61 -2.05
C ARG A 248 6.19 -4.36 -1.97
N ASN A 249 5.39 -5.41 -1.81
CA ASN A 249 3.94 -5.33 -1.68
C ASN A 249 3.50 -4.51 -0.46
N ALA A 250 4.19 -4.64 0.66
CA ALA A 250 3.89 -3.92 1.88
C ALA A 250 4.24 -2.43 1.77
N ILE A 251 5.43 -2.10 1.24
CA ILE A 251 5.82 -0.71 0.95
C ILE A 251 4.81 -0.07 -0.01
N ASP A 252 4.50 -0.77 -1.10
CA ASP A 252 3.59 -0.31 -2.14
C ASP A 252 2.19 0.02 -1.59
N ALA A 253 1.63 -0.84 -0.74
CA ALA A 253 0.34 -0.60 -0.11
C ALA A 253 0.30 0.70 0.69
N MET A 254 1.37 0.99 1.44
CA MET A 254 1.44 2.17 2.30
C MET A 254 1.74 3.47 1.54
N THR A 255 2.04 3.41 0.23
CA THR A 255 2.22 4.64 -0.57
C THR A 255 0.96 5.51 -0.58
N THR A 256 -0.22 4.94 -0.35
CA THR A 256 -1.46 5.70 -0.26
C THR A 256 -1.40 6.79 0.80
N GLU A 257 -0.70 6.55 1.91
CA GLU A 257 -0.55 7.51 3.01
C GLU A 257 0.28 8.76 2.61
N THR A 258 0.93 8.74 1.44
CA THR A 258 1.60 9.91 0.87
C THR A 258 0.67 10.78 0.02
N THR A 259 -0.60 10.37 -0.16
CA THR A 259 -1.58 10.99 -1.08
C THR A 259 -1.19 10.92 -2.56
N CYS A 260 -0.33 9.99 -2.97
CA CYS A 260 -0.05 9.74 -4.37
C CYS A 260 -1.29 9.16 -5.09
N LEU A 261 -1.38 9.38 -6.40
CA LEU A 261 -2.47 8.83 -7.21
C LEU A 261 -2.34 7.32 -7.37
N SER A 262 -1.14 6.85 -7.67
CA SER A 262 -0.83 5.44 -7.90
C SER A 262 0.66 5.18 -7.70
N SER A 263 1.05 3.92 -7.81
CA SER A 263 2.44 3.47 -7.76
C SER A 263 2.70 2.44 -8.85
N ILE A 264 3.95 2.31 -9.26
CA ILE A 264 4.44 1.27 -10.18
C ILE A 264 5.89 0.98 -9.87
N TRP A 265 6.32 -0.26 -10.04
CA TRP A 265 7.68 -0.72 -9.76
C TRP A 265 8.31 -1.39 -10.99
N GLU A 266 9.62 -1.32 -11.10
CA GLU A 266 10.35 -2.25 -11.95
C GLU A 266 10.05 -3.68 -11.54
N THR A 267 9.92 -4.57 -12.53
CA THR A 267 9.62 -5.99 -12.29
C THR A 267 10.81 -6.86 -12.70
N ASP A 268 11.05 -7.88 -11.90
CA ASP A 268 12.19 -8.79 -12.05
C ASP A 268 11.77 -10.26 -11.80
N GLU A 269 12.76 -11.14 -11.63
CA GLU A 269 12.58 -12.56 -11.37
C GLU A 269 11.84 -12.84 -10.05
N VAL A 270 11.92 -11.91 -9.07
CA VAL A 270 11.18 -12.03 -7.80
C VAL A 270 9.69 -11.87 -8.06
N THR A 271 9.29 -10.86 -8.84
CA THR A 271 7.92 -10.65 -9.28
C THR A 271 7.43 -11.82 -10.15
N GLN A 272 8.26 -12.29 -11.09
CA GLN A 272 7.94 -13.46 -11.93
C GLN A 272 7.64 -14.69 -11.09
N ARG A 273 8.47 -14.97 -10.09
CA ARG A 273 8.30 -16.11 -9.18
C ARG A 273 7.02 -16.02 -8.37
N PHE A 274 6.69 -14.85 -7.84
CA PHE A 274 5.43 -14.62 -7.13
C PHE A 274 4.22 -14.96 -8.00
N LEU A 275 4.18 -14.43 -9.22
CA LEU A 275 3.08 -14.70 -10.16
C LEU A 275 3.01 -16.19 -10.54
N ALA A 276 4.16 -16.85 -10.72
CA ALA A 276 4.24 -18.27 -11.06
C ALA A 276 3.72 -19.16 -9.92
N VAL A 277 4.06 -18.87 -8.65
CA VAL A 277 3.56 -19.60 -7.47
C VAL A 277 2.02 -19.55 -7.39
N HIS A 278 1.42 -18.43 -7.82
CA HIS A 278 -0.02 -18.26 -7.87
C HIS A 278 -0.66 -18.80 -9.17
N GLY A 279 0.07 -19.57 -9.99
CA GLY A 279 -0.42 -20.13 -11.26
C GLY A 279 -0.60 -19.10 -12.36
N ARG A 280 0.09 -17.94 -12.28
CA ARG A 280 -0.12 -16.76 -13.12
C ARG A 280 1.17 -16.29 -13.82
N ALA A 281 2.04 -17.23 -14.17
CA ALA A 281 3.30 -16.92 -14.85
C ALA A 281 3.12 -16.09 -16.14
N ALA A 282 2.00 -16.28 -16.84
CA ALA A 282 1.67 -15.54 -18.06
C ALA A 282 1.38 -14.05 -17.83
N ASP A 283 1.07 -13.63 -16.59
CA ASP A 283 0.84 -12.24 -16.24
C ASP A 283 2.14 -11.44 -16.02
N TYR A 284 3.30 -12.10 -16.09
CA TYR A 284 4.59 -11.45 -15.96
C TYR A 284 5.05 -10.82 -17.29
N LYS A 285 5.53 -9.58 -17.17
CA LYS A 285 6.36 -8.89 -18.16
C LYS A 285 7.48 -8.17 -17.42
N LYS A 286 8.66 -8.05 -18.02
CA LYS A 286 9.66 -7.14 -17.52
C LYS A 286 9.20 -5.70 -17.76
N LEU A 287 9.06 -4.93 -16.71
CA LEU A 287 8.81 -3.50 -16.73
C LEU A 287 10.03 -2.78 -16.18
N ALA A 288 10.49 -1.78 -16.91
CA ALA A 288 11.58 -0.89 -16.52
C ALA A 288 11.41 0.44 -17.27
N PRO A 289 11.95 1.55 -16.76
CA PRO A 289 12.04 2.76 -17.56
C PRO A 289 12.86 2.56 -18.82
N ALA A 290 12.62 3.35 -19.85
CA ALA A 290 13.45 3.37 -21.06
C ALA A 290 14.85 3.91 -20.76
N ASP A 291 15.78 3.76 -21.73
CA ASP A 291 17.14 4.29 -21.64
C ASP A 291 17.19 5.80 -21.33
N LEU A 292 16.14 6.53 -21.69
CA LEU A 292 15.91 7.92 -21.32
C LEU A 292 14.47 8.08 -20.84
N ALA A 293 14.30 8.47 -19.57
CA ALA A 293 13.01 8.79 -18.97
C ALA A 293 13.09 10.12 -18.22
N TYR A 294 12.04 10.94 -18.28
CA TYR A 294 11.93 12.17 -17.51
C TYR A 294 10.96 11.99 -16.35
N TYR A 295 11.39 12.44 -15.18
CA TYR A 295 10.59 12.46 -13.94
C TYR A 295 10.43 13.88 -13.43
N ASP A 296 9.24 14.20 -12.90
CA ASP A 296 8.93 15.51 -12.31
C ASP A 296 9.60 15.73 -10.94
N GLY A 297 10.30 14.72 -10.44
CA GLY A 297 11.09 14.73 -9.21
C GLY A 297 11.71 13.39 -8.93
N VAL A 298 12.70 13.37 -8.05
CA VAL A 298 13.40 12.15 -7.61
C VAL A 298 13.42 12.12 -6.09
N VAL A 299 13.08 10.98 -5.54
CA VAL A 299 13.23 10.64 -4.12
C VAL A 299 14.27 9.54 -4.02
N GLU A 300 15.45 9.88 -3.53
CA GLU A 300 16.52 8.90 -3.29
C GLU A 300 16.34 8.27 -1.91
N VAL A 301 16.34 6.94 -1.86
CA VAL A 301 16.23 6.14 -0.64
C VAL A 301 17.40 5.17 -0.58
N ASP A 302 18.31 5.41 0.33
CA ASP A 302 19.34 4.42 0.68
C ASP A 302 18.75 3.43 1.70
N LEU A 303 18.39 2.24 1.23
CA LEU A 303 17.85 1.19 2.10
C LEU A 303 18.81 0.83 3.24
N SER A 304 20.10 0.97 3.05
CA SER A 304 21.11 0.67 4.10
C SER A 304 21.10 1.68 5.24
N ALA A 305 20.55 2.87 4.99
CA ALA A 305 20.41 3.92 5.99
C ALA A 305 19.08 3.83 6.78
N ILE A 306 18.13 2.99 6.36
CA ILE A 306 16.85 2.80 7.07
C ILE A 306 17.12 2.29 8.48
N ARG A 307 16.33 2.77 9.42
CA ARG A 307 16.35 2.39 10.85
C ARG A 307 14.96 1.90 11.25
N PRO A 308 14.84 1.16 12.35
CA PRO A 308 13.55 0.80 12.90
C PRO A 308 12.71 2.05 13.18
N MET A 309 11.50 2.10 12.62
CA MET A 309 10.62 3.26 12.64
C MET A 309 9.36 3.01 13.47
N ILE A 310 8.78 4.09 13.93
CA ILE A 310 7.46 4.12 14.56
C ILE A 310 6.68 5.34 14.06
N ALA A 311 5.38 5.16 13.88
CA ALA A 311 4.46 6.27 13.63
C ALA A 311 3.55 6.47 14.84
N LEU A 312 3.40 7.72 15.26
CA LEU A 312 2.49 8.11 16.34
C LEU A 312 1.16 8.63 15.79
N PRO A 313 0.09 8.68 16.60
CA PRO A 313 -1.17 9.27 16.18
C PRO A 313 -1.00 10.71 15.66
N MET A 314 -1.88 11.19 14.78
CA MET A 314 -3.06 10.55 14.19
C MET A 314 -2.81 10.06 12.76
N HIS A 315 -1.65 10.37 12.16
CA HIS A 315 -1.32 10.02 10.77
C HIS A 315 0.09 9.42 10.70
N PRO A 316 0.37 8.43 9.84
CA PRO A 316 1.69 7.79 9.72
C PRO A 316 2.85 8.74 9.38
N SER A 317 2.56 9.99 8.95
CA SER A 317 3.60 11.03 8.79
C SER A 317 4.14 11.58 10.10
N ASN A 318 3.52 11.26 11.24
CA ASN A 318 4.08 11.55 12.56
C ASN A 318 5.12 10.47 12.91
N ALA A 319 6.19 10.44 12.13
CA ALA A 319 7.17 9.37 12.03
C ALA A 319 8.47 9.71 12.73
N PHE A 320 9.00 8.75 13.48
CA PHE A 320 10.27 8.81 14.20
C PHE A 320 11.03 7.50 14.01
N THR A 321 12.35 7.53 14.16
CA THR A 321 13.06 6.28 14.47
C THR A 321 12.72 5.88 15.92
N ILE A 322 12.75 4.58 16.22
CA ILE A 322 12.54 4.10 17.59
C ILE A 322 13.63 4.69 18.52
N GLU A 323 14.84 4.88 18.01
CA GLU A 323 15.94 5.53 18.76
C GLU A 323 15.62 6.99 19.10
N GLU A 324 15.13 7.78 18.12
CA GLU A 324 14.72 9.18 18.37
C GLU A 324 13.58 9.26 19.39
N LEU A 325 12.57 8.37 19.28
CA LEU A 325 11.48 8.33 20.24
C LEU A 325 12.01 8.04 21.66
N ASN A 326 12.82 7.01 21.82
CA ASN A 326 13.34 6.61 23.13
C ASN A 326 14.28 7.67 23.74
N ALA A 327 15.03 8.40 22.91
CA ALA A 327 15.92 9.45 23.38
C ALA A 327 15.19 10.71 23.89
N ASN A 328 13.96 10.98 23.41
CA ASN A 328 13.18 12.16 23.70
C ASN A 328 11.71 11.82 23.99
N LEU A 329 11.50 10.73 24.73
CA LEU A 329 10.20 10.07 24.84
C LEU A 329 9.09 11.00 25.35
N GLU A 330 9.32 11.67 26.49
CA GLU A 330 8.32 12.54 27.13
C GLU A 330 7.97 13.74 26.24
N ASP A 331 8.96 14.42 25.67
CA ASP A 331 8.75 15.59 24.82
C ASP A 331 7.98 15.24 23.54
N ILE A 332 8.32 14.10 22.90
CA ILE A 332 7.66 13.65 21.67
C ILE A 332 6.22 13.25 21.95
N LEU A 333 5.97 12.49 23.03
CA LEU A 333 4.61 12.07 23.39
C LEU A 333 3.74 13.26 23.76
N HIS A 334 4.28 14.20 24.56
CA HIS A 334 3.56 15.41 24.93
C HIS A 334 3.22 16.30 23.71
N ALA A 335 4.15 16.46 22.77
CA ALA A 335 3.88 17.16 21.52
C ALA A 335 2.78 16.46 20.70
N CYS A 336 2.79 15.12 20.66
CA CYS A 336 1.74 14.32 20.01
C CYS A 336 0.37 14.56 20.65
N GLU A 337 0.26 14.54 21.98
CA GLU A 337 -0.96 14.82 22.73
C GLU A 337 -1.52 16.21 22.39
N GLN A 338 -0.65 17.23 22.35
CA GLN A 338 -1.04 18.60 22.00
C GLN A 338 -1.59 18.70 20.57
N ASP A 339 -0.94 18.03 19.61
CA ASP A 339 -1.37 18.06 18.22
C ASP A 339 -2.70 17.32 18.02
N VAL A 340 -2.88 16.18 18.71
CA VAL A 340 -4.16 15.45 18.72
C VAL A 340 -5.25 16.31 19.37
N GLN A 341 -4.96 16.99 20.48
CA GLN A 341 -5.91 17.87 21.15
C GLN A 341 -6.38 19.03 20.25
N LYS A 342 -5.45 19.63 19.48
CA LYS A 342 -5.77 20.67 18.49
C LYS A 342 -6.68 20.11 17.38
N LEU A 343 -6.39 18.90 16.90
CA LEU A 343 -7.13 18.23 15.82
C LEU A 343 -8.55 17.87 16.26
N ILE A 344 -8.71 17.29 17.44
CA ILE A 344 -10.00 16.89 17.99
C ILE A 344 -10.87 18.12 18.35
N GLY A 345 -10.27 19.19 18.85
CA GLY A 345 -10.96 20.42 19.23
C GLY A 345 -11.93 20.29 20.42
N ARG A 346 -11.95 19.14 21.10
CA ARG A 346 -12.81 18.84 22.24
C ARG A 346 -11.97 18.76 23.51
N LYS A 347 -12.40 19.47 24.57
CA LYS A 347 -11.69 19.48 25.86
C LYS A 347 -11.98 18.27 26.75
N ASP A 348 -13.07 17.56 26.48
CA ASP A 348 -13.52 16.35 27.20
C ASP A 348 -12.89 15.06 26.65
N VAL A 349 -12.16 15.15 25.56
CA VAL A 349 -11.39 14.04 24.96
C VAL A 349 -9.93 14.39 24.99
N GLN A 350 -9.14 13.65 25.74
CA GLN A 350 -7.71 13.86 25.88
C GLN A 350 -6.99 12.54 25.59
N LEU A 351 -5.88 12.64 24.87
CA LEU A 351 -4.94 11.55 24.71
C LEU A 351 -3.91 11.67 25.83
N ASP A 352 -3.65 10.60 26.56
CA ASP A 352 -2.73 10.55 27.70
C ASP A 352 -1.65 9.50 27.44
N LEU A 353 -0.73 9.83 26.53
CA LEU A 353 0.40 8.96 26.17
C LEU A 353 1.52 9.01 27.21
N CYS A 354 1.73 10.16 27.84
CA CYS A 354 2.80 10.31 28.83
C CYS A 354 2.58 9.45 30.06
N SER A 355 1.33 9.15 30.43
CA SER A 355 1.03 8.22 31.54
C SER A 355 1.47 6.77 31.26
N LYS A 356 1.78 6.45 30.00
CA LYS A 356 2.30 5.14 29.60
C LYS A 356 3.81 4.99 29.71
N ILE A 357 4.49 6.02 30.21
CA ILE A 357 5.94 5.94 30.44
C ILE A 357 6.19 5.19 31.75
N GLU A 358 6.77 4.00 31.66
CA GLU A 358 7.17 3.19 32.80
C GLU A 358 8.67 2.88 32.71
N ASN A 359 9.41 3.23 33.75
CA ASN A 359 10.87 3.03 33.83
C ASN A 359 11.64 3.64 32.63
N GLY A 360 11.18 4.80 32.13
CA GLY A 360 11.78 5.51 31.00
C GLY A 360 11.51 4.87 29.65
N LYS A 361 10.52 4.00 29.54
CA LYS A 361 10.09 3.35 28.29
C LYS A 361 8.58 3.47 28.10
N LEU A 362 8.16 3.51 26.83
CA LEU A 362 6.75 3.48 26.48
C LEU A 362 6.20 2.06 26.64
N ARG A 363 5.22 1.91 27.53
CA ARG A 363 4.48 0.65 27.69
C ARG A 363 3.41 0.54 26.60
N VAL A 364 3.28 -0.65 26.05
CA VAL A 364 2.27 -1.03 25.06
C VAL A 364 1.40 -2.13 25.66
N ASP A 365 0.07 -1.97 25.59
CA ASP A 365 -0.91 -2.90 26.16
C ASP A 365 -1.40 -3.92 25.13
N GLN A 366 -1.37 -3.56 23.82
CA GLN A 366 -1.84 -4.43 22.73
C GLN A 366 -0.94 -4.32 21.49
N GLY A 367 -0.76 -5.45 20.82
CA GLY A 367 -0.13 -5.53 19.50
C GLY A 367 -1.03 -6.23 18.50
N VAL A 368 -1.00 -5.75 17.26
CA VAL A 368 -1.75 -6.34 16.14
C VAL A 368 -0.87 -6.44 14.89
N ILE A 369 -0.74 -7.65 14.35
CA ILE A 369 -0.09 -7.90 13.06
C ILE A 369 -1.20 -8.18 12.05
N ALA A 370 -1.49 -7.23 11.17
CA ALA A 370 -2.67 -7.31 10.31
C ALA A 370 -2.52 -6.54 9.01
N GLY A 371 -3.54 -6.66 8.17
CA GLY A 371 -3.75 -5.86 6.98
C GLY A 371 -2.95 -6.31 5.75
N CYS A 372 -3.06 -5.50 4.71
CA CYS A 372 -2.43 -5.77 3.42
C CYS A 372 -0.91 -5.52 3.38
N ALA A 373 -0.35 -4.93 4.45
CA ALA A 373 1.08 -4.72 4.63
C ALA A 373 1.66 -5.64 5.72
N GLY A 374 0.99 -5.76 6.90
CA GLY A 374 1.50 -6.57 8.02
C GLY A 374 1.11 -8.04 7.96
N GLY A 375 -0.04 -8.39 7.37
CA GLY A 375 -0.56 -9.76 7.29
C GLY A 375 0.06 -10.64 6.20
N LEU A 376 1.21 -10.26 5.63
CA LEU A 376 1.92 -11.01 4.61
C LEU A 376 2.76 -12.14 5.23
N TYR A 377 3.06 -13.16 4.43
CA TYR A 377 3.78 -14.35 4.90
C TYR A 377 5.12 -13.99 5.54
N ASP A 378 5.95 -13.22 4.85
CA ASP A 378 7.29 -12.85 5.34
C ASP A 378 7.24 -12.06 6.64
N SER A 379 6.32 -11.09 6.77
CA SER A 379 6.17 -10.26 7.98
C SER A 379 5.76 -11.11 9.20
N ILE A 380 4.83 -12.05 9.02
CA ILE A 380 4.37 -12.94 10.10
C ILE A 380 5.47 -13.94 10.47
N TYR A 381 6.20 -14.47 9.47
CA TYR A 381 7.33 -15.38 9.69
C TYR A 381 8.44 -14.70 10.51
N GLU A 382 8.80 -13.47 10.16
CA GLU A 382 9.81 -12.69 10.90
C GLU A 382 9.36 -12.39 12.32
N ALA A 383 8.11 -11.98 12.52
CA ALA A 383 7.56 -11.77 13.86
C ALA A 383 7.61 -13.05 14.72
N ALA A 384 7.24 -14.19 14.14
CA ALA A 384 7.33 -15.48 14.84
C ALA A 384 8.78 -15.83 15.20
N SER A 385 9.73 -15.54 14.32
CA SER A 385 11.16 -15.78 14.57
C SER A 385 11.70 -14.96 15.75
N ILE A 386 11.21 -13.72 15.90
CA ILE A 386 11.55 -12.84 17.03
C ILE A 386 10.91 -13.34 18.33
N LEU A 387 9.64 -13.77 18.25
CA LEU A 387 8.87 -14.20 19.42
C LEU A 387 9.21 -15.63 19.90
N LYS A 388 9.92 -16.40 19.09
CA LYS A 388 10.27 -17.80 19.40
C LYS A 388 11.00 -17.91 20.73
N GLY A 389 10.44 -18.73 21.64
CA GLY A 389 10.98 -18.93 22.99
C GLY A 389 10.69 -17.80 23.97
N HIS A 390 9.91 -16.80 23.56
CA HIS A 390 9.43 -15.72 24.42
C HIS A 390 7.92 -15.83 24.62
N THR A 391 7.40 -15.19 25.68
CA THR A 391 5.96 -15.11 25.95
C THR A 391 5.57 -13.66 26.23
N GLY A 392 4.40 -13.25 25.73
CA GLY A 392 3.78 -11.97 26.04
C GLY A 392 3.13 -11.90 27.43
N GLY A 393 3.23 -12.99 28.23
CA GLY A 393 2.56 -13.06 29.54
C GLY A 393 1.08 -13.49 29.44
N CYS A 394 0.37 -13.38 30.56
CA CYS A 394 -1.03 -13.80 30.70
C CYS A 394 -1.89 -12.61 31.12
N GLY A 395 -2.21 -11.71 30.20
CA GLY A 395 -3.25 -10.70 30.41
C GLY A 395 -2.82 -9.24 30.41
N ASP A 396 -1.53 -8.95 30.64
CA ASP A 396 -1.04 -7.55 30.61
C ASP A 396 -0.76 -7.05 29.19
N TYR A 397 -0.54 -7.97 28.25
CA TYR A 397 -0.32 -7.66 26.83
C TYR A 397 -1.08 -8.66 25.96
N ALA A 398 -1.77 -8.19 24.95
CA ALA A 398 -2.48 -9.00 23.98
C ALA A 398 -1.87 -8.82 22.58
N LEU A 399 -1.58 -9.94 21.90
CA LEU A 399 -1.12 -9.95 20.51
C LEU A 399 -2.11 -10.70 19.64
N SER A 400 -2.65 -10.04 18.61
CA SER A 400 -3.46 -10.69 17.57
C SER A 400 -2.74 -10.69 16.24
N VAL A 401 -2.83 -11.80 15.51
CA VAL A 401 -2.21 -11.98 14.19
C VAL A 401 -3.27 -12.37 13.16
N TYR A 402 -3.35 -11.59 12.09
CA TYR A 402 -4.31 -11.72 11.00
C TYR A 402 -3.58 -11.99 9.68
N PRO A 403 -3.36 -13.25 9.27
CA PRO A 403 -2.85 -13.54 7.93
C PRO A 403 -3.76 -12.97 6.85
N GLY A 404 -3.17 -12.33 5.84
CA GLY A 404 -3.91 -11.57 4.84
C GLY A 404 -4.79 -12.40 3.90
N SER A 405 -4.53 -13.72 3.81
CA SER A 405 -5.35 -14.65 3.02
C SER A 405 -5.27 -16.08 3.55
N GLN A 406 -6.22 -16.93 3.13
CA GLN A 406 -6.17 -18.36 3.43
C GLN A 406 -4.91 -19.06 2.90
N PRO A 407 -4.42 -18.81 1.66
CA PRO A 407 -3.17 -19.37 1.21
C PRO A 407 -1.99 -19.06 2.13
N ILE A 408 -1.87 -17.80 2.61
CA ILE A 408 -0.86 -17.40 3.59
C ILE A 408 -1.04 -18.19 4.90
N MET A 409 -2.27 -18.25 5.44
CA MET A 409 -2.56 -19.00 6.66
C MET A 409 -2.16 -20.46 6.54
N MET A 410 -2.53 -21.10 5.42
CA MET A 410 -2.21 -22.52 5.18
C MET A 410 -0.70 -22.77 5.13
N GLU A 411 0.05 -21.86 4.50
CA GLU A 411 1.50 -21.98 4.43
C GLU A 411 2.16 -21.75 5.79
N LEU A 412 1.67 -20.78 6.60
CA LEU A 412 2.13 -20.56 7.98
C LEU A 412 1.83 -21.77 8.89
N VAL A 413 0.70 -22.44 8.68
CA VAL A 413 0.37 -23.71 9.38
C VAL A 413 1.33 -24.81 8.95
N ARG A 414 1.53 -24.99 7.63
CA ARG A 414 2.39 -26.03 7.06
C ARG A 414 3.85 -25.90 7.53
N THR A 415 4.34 -24.68 7.69
CA THR A 415 5.71 -24.37 8.14
C THR A 415 5.87 -24.33 9.65
N GLY A 416 4.77 -24.53 10.43
CA GLY A 416 4.80 -24.54 11.90
C GLY A 416 4.79 -23.15 12.53
N VAL A 417 4.83 -22.08 11.77
CA VAL A 417 4.89 -20.69 12.26
C VAL A 417 3.69 -20.34 13.15
N ILE A 418 2.50 -20.83 12.82
CA ILE A 418 1.30 -20.65 13.66
C ILE A 418 1.48 -21.25 15.05
N GLY A 419 2.08 -22.44 15.14
CA GLY A 419 2.37 -23.09 16.42
C GLY A 419 3.34 -22.27 17.28
N GLU A 420 4.39 -21.71 16.70
CA GLU A 420 5.36 -20.86 17.40
C GLU A 420 4.70 -19.57 17.94
N LEU A 421 3.85 -18.92 17.13
CA LEU A 421 3.09 -17.74 17.55
C LEU A 421 2.11 -18.05 18.69
N MET A 422 1.37 -19.16 18.60
CA MET A 422 0.47 -19.58 19.67
C MET A 422 1.24 -19.93 20.96
N ALA A 423 2.41 -20.52 20.85
CA ALA A 423 3.28 -20.81 21.99
C ALA A 423 3.78 -19.54 22.69
N SER A 424 3.94 -18.43 21.94
CA SER A 424 4.27 -17.12 22.52
C SER A 424 3.08 -16.39 23.16
N GLY A 425 1.85 -16.95 23.06
CA GLY A 425 0.62 -16.34 23.59
C GLY A 425 -0.17 -15.52 22.57
N ALA A 426 0.22 -15.50 21.28
CA ALA A 426 -0.51 -14.77 20.26
C ALA A 426 -1.86 -15.44 19.91
N THR A 427 -2.88 -14.61 19.68
CA THR A 427 -4.18 -15.05 19.18
C THR A 427 -4.17 -15.03 17.65
N ILE A 428 -4.40 -16.17 17.02
CA ILE A 428 -4.47 -16.25 15.55
C ILE A 428 -5.90 -16.02 15.08
N ARG A 429 -6.04 -15.09 14.17
CA ARG A 429 -7.30 -14.68 13.56
C ARG A 429 -7.35 -15.08 12.09
N THR A 430 -8.49 -14.89 11.44
CA THR A 430 -8.65 -15.06 9.99
C THR A 430 -8.47 -13.74 9.24
N ALA A 431 -8.38 -13.78 7.92
CA ALA A 431 -8.23 -12.60 7.09
C ALA A 431 -9.33 -11.57 7.32
N PHE A 432 -8.97 -10.40 7.83
CA PHE A 432 -9.87 -9.32 8.17
C PHE A 432 -9.13 -7.97 8.11
N CYS A 433 -9.72 -6.96 7.50
CA CYS A 433 -9.12 -5.64 7.34
C CYS A 433 -9.46 -4.69 8.50
N GLY A 434 -10.40 -5.08 9.37
CA GLY A 434 -10.94 -4.27 10.45
C GLY A 434 -9.92 -3.63 11.40
N PRO A 435 -8.87 -4.33 11.84
CA PRO A 435 -7.88 -3.74 12.74
C PRO A 435 -7.24 -2.45 12.22
N CYS A 436 -7.09 -2.31 10.90
CA CYS A 436 -6.50 -1.12 10.28
C CYS A 436 -7.37 0.15 10.43
N PHE A 437 -8.67 0.00 10.65
CA PHE A 437 -9.59 1.13 10.87
C PHE A 437 -10.32 1.09 12.23
N GLY A 438 -9.84 0.27 13.16
CA GLY A 438 -10.36 0.22 14.53
C GLY A 438 -11.58 -0.66 14.72
N ALA A 439 -11.74 -1.74 13.95
CA ALA A 439 -12.75 -2.77 14.17
C ALA A 439 -12.09 -4.10 14.54
N GLY A 440 -12.75 -4.89 15.38
CA GLY A 440 -12.25 -6.17 15.84
C GLY A 440 -11.40 -6.05 17.10
N ASP A 441 -10.09 -6.08 16.99
CA ASP A 441 -9.18 -5.92 18.14
C ASP A 441 -9.05 -4.44 18.51
N VAL A 442 -10.02 -3.94 19.26
CA VAL A 442 -10.04 -2.57 19.78
C VAL A 442 -9.43 -2.58 21.19
N PRO A 443 -8.46 -1.71 21.51
CA PRO A 443 -7.89 -1.62 22.85
C PRO A 443 -8.92 -1.13 23.86
N ALA A 444 -8.71 -1.44 25.12
CA ALA A 444 -9.51 -0.88 26.22
C ALA A 444 -9.33 0.65 26.31
N ASN A 445 -10.25 1.34 26.99
CA ASN A 445 -10.08 2.77 27.27
C ASN A 445 -8.77 3.01 28.03
N GLY A 446 -7.97 3.93 27.54
CA GLY A 446 -6.66 4.24 28.11
C GLY A 446 -5.56 3.22 27.81
N ALA A 447 -5.80 2.20 26.97
CA ALA A 447 -4.77 1.28 26.49
C ALA A 447 -4.08 1.81 25.22
N LEU A 448 -2.82 1.40 25.02
CA LEU A 448 -1.99 1.72 23.88
C LEU A 448 -1.65 0.47 23.07
#